data_959d205b6ffaf4bb9048714be063ef92
#
_entry.id   959d205b6ffaf4bb9048714be063ef92
#
_cell.length_a   1.000
_cell.length_b   1.000
_cell.length_c   1.000
_cell.angle_alpha   90.00
_cell.angle_beta   90.00
_cell.angle_gamma   90.00
#
_symmetry.space_group_name_H-M   'P 1'
#
loop_
_entity.id
_entity.type
_entity.pdbx_description
1 polymer ?
#
loop_
_entity_poly.entity_id
_entity_poly.type
_entity_poly.pdbx_seq_one_letter_code
_entity_poly.pdbx_strand_id
1 'polypeptide(L)'
;DTLNNYAVAKGVVTHNYLKDFNFNVDATLDNFLGMNMLQEESSTFYGTAIASGELKIDGPLDDIVMDINALSMPGTVIDIVLTSTSSINDNFIVFVQKDVEQDVVKTIVPTNKKDKKFTFNLNADVTQDAKVFIHLPSNMGTIEAKGTGDIRLGLASDQLSLYGDYVIDDGTFTFNFQNLVRRNFDIKQGGTITWTG
;
A
#
# COMPACT_ATOMS: atom_id res chain seq x y z
N ASP A 1 4.56 -22.53 8.53
CA ASP A 1 6.00 -22.45 8.40
C ASP A 1 6.69 -22.86 9.71
N THR A 2 8.00 -22.86 9.76
CA THR A 2 8.81 -23.26 10.95
C THR A 2 8.62 -22.33 12.16
N LEU A 3 8.02 -21.17 11.98
CA LEU A 3 7.74 -20.17 13.03
C LEU A 3 6.29 -20.26 13.55
N ASN A 4 5.54 -21.29 13.17
CA ASN A 4 4.15 -21.49 13.53
C ASN A 4 3.21 -20.36 13.05
N ASN A 5 3.58 -19.71 11.95
CA ASN A 5 2.79 -18.67 11.30
C ASN A 5 1.82 -19.31 10.31
N TYR A 6 0.53 -19.01 10.42
CA TYR A 6 -0.46 -19.65 9.56
C TYR A 6 -1.67 -18.71 9.30
N ALA A 7 -2.40 -19.05 8.26
CA ALA A 7 -3.72 -18.51 8.00
C ALA A 7 -4.70 -19.67 7.81
N VAL A 8 -5.89 -19.52 8.34
CA VAL A 8 -6.98 -20.48 8.16
C VAL A 8 -8.06 -19.81 7.34
N ALA A 9 -8.25 -20.27 6.10
CA ALA A 9 -9.29 -19.77 5.23
C ALA A 9 -10.49 -20.73 5.17
N LYS A 10 -11.68 -20.15 5.17
CA LYS A 10 -12.97 -20.84 5.00
C LYS A 10 -13.81 -20.05 4.01
N GLY A 11 -14.49 -20.74 3.12
CA GLY A 11 -15.35 -20.05 2.16
C GLY A 11 -15.78 -20.92 1.01
N VAL A 12 -16.33 -20.26 0.02
CA VAL A 12 -16.83 -20.88 -1.21
C VAL A 12 -16.24 -20.15 -2.40
N VAL A 13 -15.75 -20.93 -3.36
CA VAL A 13 -15.39 -20.43 -4.67
C VAL A 13 -16.30 -21.10 -5.69
N THR A 14 -17.14 -20.31 -6.35
CA THR A 14 -18.02 -20.80 -7.40
C THR A 14 -17.43 -20.49 -8.77
N HIS A 15 -17.78 -21.29 -9.76
CA HIS A 15 -17.34 -21.10 -11.14
C HIS A 15 -18.31 -21.71 -12.14
N ASN A 16 -18.24 -21.25 -13.37
CA ASN A 16 -18.98 -21.81 -14.50
C ASN A 16 -17.99 -22.44 -15.48
N TYR A 17 -17.90 -23.78 -15.52
CA TYR A 17 -16.96 -24.55 -16.36
C TYR A 17 -15.50 -24.03 -16.29
N LEU A 18 -14.99 -23.80 -15.06
CA LEU A 18 -13.66 -23.21 -14.79
C LEU A 18 -13.48 -21.77 -15.35
N LYS A 19 -14.59 -21.06 -15.51
CA LYS A 19 -14.66 -19.65 -15.86
C LYS A 19 -15.56 -18.94 -14.86
N ASP A 20 -15.60 -17.62 -14.93
CA ASP A 20 -16.48 -16.78 -14.12
C ASP A 20 -16.39 -17.12 -12.62
N PHE A 21 -15.16 -17.16 -12.12
CA PHE A 21 -14.91 -17.41 -10.69
C PHE A 21 -15.51 -16.30 -9.85
N ASN A 22 -16.19 -16.70 -8.77
CA ASN A 22 -16.68 -15.79 -7.76
C ASN A 22 -16.24 -16.30 -6.38
N PHE A 23 -15.68 -15.42 -5.58
CA PHE A 23 -15.08 -15.70 -4.28
C PHE A 23 -16.01 -15.22 -3.16
N ASN A 24 -16.07 -15.98 -2.10
CA ASN A 24 -16.59 -15.60 -0.79
C ASN A 24 -15.77 -16.37 0.23
N VAL A 25 -14.68 -15.75 0.68
CA VAL A 25 -13.67 -16.40 1.54
C VAL A 25 -13.35 -15.49 2.70
N ASP A 26 -13.44 -16.05 3.90
CA ASP A 26 -12.99 -15.44 5.15
C ASP A 26 -11.73 -16.18 5.62
N ALA A 27 -10.72 -15.45 6.07
CA ALA A 27 -9.51 -16.03 6.65
C ALA A 27 -9.16 -15.37 7.98
N THR A 28 -8.70 -16.19 8.91
CA THR A 28 -8.09 -15.74 10.16
C THR A 28 -6.59 -15.88 10.03
N LEU A 29 -5.88 -14.82 10.38
CA LEU A 29 -4.43 -14.69 10.30
C LEU A 29 -3.85 -14.80 11.71
N ASP A 30 -2.80 -15.60 11.89
CA ASP A 30 -2.04 -15.70 13.14
C ASP A 30 -0.54 -15.62 12.85
N ASN A 31 0.06 -14.49 13.22
CA ASN A 31 1.44 -14.12 12.89
C ASN A 31 1.76 -14.32 11.39
N PHE A 32 0.79 -14.07 10.54
CA PHE A 32 0.90 -14.34 9.11
C PHE A 32 1.81 -13.32 8.42
N LEU A 33 2.74 -13.79 7.59
CA LEU A 33 3.54 -12.95 6.72
C LEU A 33 2.67 -12.43 5.57
N GLY A 34 2.07 -11.27 5.76
CA GLY A 34 1.16 -10.65 4.79
C GLY A 34 1.87 -9.93 3.65
N MET A 35 3.07 -9.38 3.94
CA MET A 35 3.88 -8.68 2.95
C MET A 35 5.37 -8.98 3.17
N ASN A 36 6.09 -9.22 2.09
CA ASN A 36 7.55 -9.26 2.08
C ASN A 36 8.02 -8.73 0.72
N MET A 37 8.12 -7.41 0.65
CA MET A 37 8.35 -6.67 -0.60
C MET A 37 9.69 -5.95 -0.55
N LEU A 38 10.46 -6.06 -1.62
CA LEU A 38 11.74 -5.37 -1.76
C LEU A 38 11.55 -3.95 -2.30
N GLN A 39 12.53 -3.09 -2.07
CA GLN A 39 12.49 -1.69 -2.55
C GLN A 39 12.32 -1.57 -4.07
N GLU A 40 12.85 -2.53 -4.85
CA GLU A 40 12.72 -2.54 -6.30
C GLU A 40 11.31 -2.86 -6.78
N GLU A 41 10.47 -3.45 -5.92
CA GLU A 41 9.11 -3.89 -6.25
C GLU A 41 8.06 -2.79 -6.05
N SER A 42 8.37 -1.78 -5.23
CA SER A 42 7.47 -0.64 -4.99
C SER A 42 8.23 0.65 -4.70
N SER A 43 7.79 1.72 -5.34
CA SER A 43 8.34 3.07 -5.14
C SER A 43 7.71 3.83 -3.97
N THR A 44 6.63 3.32 -3.40
CA THR A 44 5.84 4.04 -2.38
C THR A 44 6.02 3.43 -0.99
N PHE A 45 6.01 2.11 -0.89
CA PHE A 45 6.24 1.40 0.37
C PHE A 45 6.82 0.01 0.09
N TYR A 46 7.61 -0.51 1.01
CA TYR A 46 8.19 -1.85 0.96
C TYR A 46 8.50 -2.36 2.37
N GLY A 47 9.01 -3.58 2.49
CA GLY A 47 9.40 -4.18 3.75
C GLY A 47 8.65 -5.46 4.08
N THR A 48 8.56 -5.77 5.35
CA THR A 48 7.95 -6.99 5.88
C THR A 48 6.80 -6.63 6.79
N ALA A 49 5.61 -7.15 6.51
CA ALA A 49 4.46 -7.04 7.41
C ALA A 49 4.05 -8.42 7.92
N ILE A 50 4.12 -8.58 9.24
CA ILE A 50 3.60 -9.73 9.96
C ILE A 50 2.38 -9.26 10.73
N ALA A 51 1.26 -9.95 10.58
CA ALA A 51 0.00 -9.51 11.16
C ALA A 51 -0.85 -10.67 11.67
N SER A 52 -1.68 -10.37 12.68
CA SER A 52 -2.77 -11.21 13.14
C SER A 52 -4.08 -10.49 12.96
N GLY A 53 -5.13 -11.20 12.54
CA GLY A 53 -6.42 -10.56 12.28
C GLY A 53 -7.30 -11.33 11.33
N GLU A 54 -8.08 -10.60 10.54
CA GLU A 54 -9.08 -11.15 9.63
C GLU A 54 -8.88 -10.60 8.21
N LEU A 55 -9.07 -11.48 7.24
CA LEU A 55 -9.08 -11.16 5.82
C LEU A 55 -10.37 -11.67 5.21
N LYS A 56 -11.05 -10.84 4.44
CA LYS A 56 -12.20 -11.21 3.63
C LYS A 56 -11.92 -10.95 2.16
N ILE A 57 -12.23 -11.93 1.31
CA ILE A 57 -12.17 -11.81 -0.15
C ILE A 57 -13.57 -12.09 -0.70
N ASP A 58 -14.13 -11.13 -1.39
CA ASP A 58 -15.48 -11.22 -1.95
C ASP A 58 -15.52 -10.72 -3.39
N GLY A 59 -16.42 -11.31 -4.18
CA GLY A 59 -16.74 -10.87 -5.53
C GLY A 59 -16.18 -11.72 -6.66
N PRO A 60 -16.56 -11.38 -7.88
CA PRO A 60 -16.09 -12.06 -9.09
C PRO A 60 -14.64 -11.69 -9.41
N LEU A 61 -13.92 -12.55 -10.17
CA LEU A 61 -12.51 -12.38 -10.53
C LEU A 61 -12.21 -11.06 -11.27
N ASP A 62 -13.20 -10.45 -11.88
CA ASP A 62 -13.09 -9.16 -12.57
C ASP A 62 -13.49 -7.95 -11.72
N ASP A 63 -13.97 -8.19 -10.48
CA ASP A 63 -14.34 -7.14 -9.51
C ASP A 63 -14.16 -7.67 -8.06
N ILE A 64 -12.90 -7.90 -7.67
CA ILE A 64 -12.56 -8.46 -6.35
C ILE A 64 -12.47 -7.34 -5.32
N VAL A 65 -13.09 -7.56 -4.17
CA VAL A 65 -12.93 -6.75 -2.96
C VAL A 65 -12.18 -7.57 -1.91
N MET A 66 -11.13 -6.97 -1.36
CA MET A 66 -10.34 -7.54 -0.28
C MET A 66 -10.36 -6.59 0.92
N ASP A 67 -10.93 -7.04 2.02
CA ASP A 67 -11.01 -6.31 3.28
C ASP A 67 -10.14 -6.98 4.34
N ILE A 68 -9.24 -6.23 4.96
CA ILE A 68 -8.31 -6.73 5.98
C ILE A 68 -8.43 -5.87 7.23
N ASN A 69 -8.60 -6.54 8.38
CA ASN A 69 -8.45 -5.93 9.70
C ASN A 69 -7.30 -6.64 10.40
N ALA A 70 -6.23 -5.93 10.68
CA ALA A 70 -4.98 -6.53 11.11
C ALA A 70 -4.32 -5.77 12.26
N LEU A 71 -3.78 -6.52 13.20
CA LEU A 71 -2.88 -6.05 14.25
C LEU A 71 -1.45 -6.36 13.80
N SER A 72 -0.56 -5.38 13.83
CA SER A 72 0.86 -5.61 13.51
C SER A 72 1.54 -6.45 14.59
N MET A 73 2.37 -7.39 14.17
CA MET A 73 3.06 -8.32 15.05
C MET A 73 4.57 -8.08 15.05
N PRO A 74 5.31 -8.58 16.06
CA PRO A 74 6.76 -8.48 16.12
C PRO A 74 7.44 -8.97 14.84
N GLY A 75 8.45 -8.22 14.38
CA GLY A 75 9.14 -8.48 13.11
C GLY A 75 8.59 -7.68 11.93
N THR A 76 7.53 -6.92 12.13
CA THR A 76 7.02 -5.97 11.13
C THR A 76 7.99 -4.80 10.99
N VAL A 77 8.44 -4.55 9.75
CA VAL A 77 9.30 -3.42 9.36
C VAL A 77 8.77 -2.85 8.05
N ILE A 78 8.31 -1.63 8.08
CA ILE A 78 7.69 -0.96 6.93
C ILE A 78 8.49 0.29 6.57
N ASP A 79 8.87 0.38 5.32
CA ASP A 79 9.47 1.56 4.73
C ASP A 79 8.43 2.30 3.86
N ILE A 80 8.21 3.57 4.15
CA ILE A 80 7.30 4.47 3.43
C ILE A 80 8.15 5.53 2.72
N VAL A 81 8.02 5.64 1.41
CA VAL A 81 8.73 6.64 0.61
C VAL A 81 7.79 7.78 0.26
N LEU A 82 8.00 8.94 0.89
CA LEU A 82 7.25 10.14 0.56
C LEU A 82 7.83 10.77 -0.71
N THR A 83 7.02 10.83 -1.76
CA THR A 83 7.37 11.55 -2.98
C THR A 83 6.85 12.98 -2.90
N SER A 84 7.65 13.96 -3.32
CA SER A 84 7.13 15.32 -3.50
C SER A 84 6.19 15.31 -4.70
N THR A 85 4.91 15.10 -4.48
CA THR A 85 3.88 15.37 -5.49
C THR A 85 3.61 16.88 -5.52
N SER A 86 4.59 17.67 -5.97
CA SER A 86 4.23 18.90 -6.65
C SER A 86 3.72 18.50 -8.03
N SER A 87 2.48 18.07 -8.13
CA SER A 87 1.77 18.10 -9.40
C SER A 87 1.57 19.58 -9.75
N ILE A 88 2.63 20.19 -10.28
CA ILE A 88 2.44 21.32 -11.17
C ILE A 88 1.70 20.68 -12.34
N ASN A 89 0.40 20.90 -12.40
CA ASN A 89 -0.38 20.65 -13.61
C ASN A 89 0.12 21.63 -14.66
N ASP A 90 1.29 21.34 -15.25
CA ASP A 90 1.78 22.01 -16.45
C ASP A 90 1.00 21.52 -17.68
N ASN A 91 -0.34 21.59 -17.61
CA ASN A 91 -1.20 21.45 -18.77
C ASN A 91 -1.24 22.75 -19.59
N PHE A 92 -0.12 23.48 -19.70
CA PHE A 92 -0.09 24.72 -20.46
C PHE A 92 0.30 24.55 -21.94
N ILE A 93 0.72 23.37 -22.39
CA ILE A 93 1.04 23.16 -23.81
C ILE A 93 0.46 21.82 -24.27
N VAL A 94 -0.73 21.87 -24.84
CA VAL A 94 -1.25 20.77 -25.66
C VAL A 94 -0.64 20.92 -27.05
N PHE A 95 0.37 20.10 -27.37
CA PHE A 95 0.81 19.96 -28.76
C PHE A 95 -0.26 19.24 -29.55
N VAL A 96 -1.07 19.98 -30.27
CA VAL A 96 -1.94 19.41 -31.29
C VAL A 96 -1.07 19.05 -32.48
N GLN A 97 -0.70 17.79 -32.61
CA GLN A 97 -0.19 17.28 -33.88
C GLN A 97 -1.34 17.31 -34.88
N LYS A 98 -1.17 18.11 -35.92
CA LYS A 98 -2.06 18.14 -37.06
C LYS A 98 -1.80 16.86 -37.85
N ASP A 99 -2.65 15.86 -37.63
CA ASP A 99 -2.60 14.59 -38.34
C ASP A 99 -2.83 14.85 -39.83
N VAL A 100 -1.85 14.48 -40.64
CA VAL A 100 -2.00 14.30 -42.07
C VAL A 100 -2.84 13.04 -42.27
N GLU A 101 -3.99 13.19 -42.89
CA GLU A 101 -4.89 12.11 -43.23
C GLU A 101 -4.14 11.01 -44.00
N GLN A 102 -4.02 9.84 -43.38
CA GLN A 102 -3.88 8.58 -44.05
C GLN A 102 -5.04 7.70 -43.63
N ASP A 103 -5.96 7.51 -44.59
CA ASP A 103 -7.05 6.54 -44.54
C ASP A 103 -6.49 5.12 -44.27
N VAL A 104 -6.46 4.71 -43.03
CA VAL A 104 -6.39 3.30 -42.65
C VAL A 104 -7.68 2.97 -41.94
N VAL A 105 -8.59 2.36 -42.66
CA VAL A 105 -9.79 1.74 -42.09
C VAL A 105 -9.34 0.68 -41.09
N LYS A 106 -9.12 1.08 -39.82
CA LYS A 106 -9.04 0.14 -38.71
C LYS A 106 -10.44 -0.32 -38.38
N THR A 107 -10.74 -1.54 -38.76
CA THR A 107 -11.89 -2.28 -38.23
C THR A 107 -11.74 -2.33 -36.73
N ILE A 108 -12.47 -1.47 -36.03
CA ILE A 108 -12.56 -1.48 -34.56
C ILE A 108 -13.43 -2.71 -34.24
N VAL A 109 -12.78 -3.82 -33.94
CA VAL A 109 -13.44 -4.90 -33.21
C VAL A 109 -13.64 -4.38 -31.80
N PRO A 110 -14.88 -4.22 -31.32
CA PRO A 110 -15.11 -3.85 -29.95
C PRO A 110 -14.67 -5.00 -29.05
N THR A 111 -13.45 -4.99 -28.60
CA THR A 111 -13.04 -5.83 -27.48
C THR A 111 -13.72 -5.25 -26.25
N ASN A 112 -14.86 -5.82 -25.85
CA ASN A 112 -15.44 -5.64 -24.53
C ASN A 112 -14.48 -6.27 -23.49
N LYS A 113 -13.31 -5.66 -23.31
CA LYS A 113 -12.52 -5.87 -22.10
C LYS A 113 -13.26 -5.11 -21.01
N LYS A 114 -14.03 -5.83 -20.19
CA LYS A 114 -14.43 -5.30 -18.87
C LYS A 114 -13.14 -4.95 -18.16
N ASP A 115 -12.99 -3.70 -17.77
CA ASP A 115 -11.87 -3.28 -16.97
C ASP A 115 -11.94 -4.06 -15.65
N LYS A 116 -10.87 -4.80 -15.36
CA LYS A 116 -10.77 -5.54 -14.11
C LYS A 116 -10.68 -4.52 -12.98
N LYS A 117 -11.54 -4.64 -11.99
CA LYS A 117 -11.52 -3.83 -10.79
C LYS A 117 -10.94 -4.65 -9.64
N PHE A 118 -10.10 -4.02 -8.88
CA PHE A 118 -9.57 -4.56 -7.65
C PHE A 118 -9.70 -3.49 -6.57
N THR A 119 -10.40 -3.81 -5.51
CA THR A 119 -10.55 -2.94 -4.34
C THR A 119 -9.87 -3.62 -3.15
N PHE A 120 -8.97 -2.91 -2.53
CA PHE A 120 -8.24 -3.35 -1.34
C PHE A 120 -8.44 -2.35 -0.21
N ASN A 121 -8.90 -2.83 0.93
CA ASN A 121 -9.08 -2.03 2.14
C ASN A 121 -8.31 -2.71 3.28
N LEU A 122 -7.42 -1.97 3.91
CA LEU A 122 -6.68 -2.41 5.08
C LEU A 122 -6.95 -1.45 6.24
N ASN A 123 -7.43 -1.99 7.35
CA ASN A 123 -7.43 -1.34 8.66
C ASN A 123 -6.34 -1.99 9.49
N ALA A 124 -5.29 -1.26 9.80
CA ALA A 124 -4.13 -1.76 10.52
C ALA A 124 -3.97 -1.07 11.87
N ASP A 125 -4.12 -1.83 12.94
CA ASP A 125 -3.69 -1.41 14.28
C ASP A 125 -2.19 -1.65 14.40
N VAL A 126 -1.41 -0.57 14.35
CA VAL A 126 0.05 -0.62 14.46
C VAL A 126 0.42 -0.61 15.93
N THR A 127 1.24 -1.59 16.34
CA THR A 127 1.77 -1.73 17.71
C THR A 127 3.21 -1.25 17.82
N GLN A 128 3.70 -1.04 19.03
CA GLN A 128 5.10 -0.66 19.34
C GLN A 128 6.13 -1.70 18.86
N ASP A 129 5.70 -2.93 18.56
CA ASP A 129 6.58 -3.98 18.04
C ASP A 129 6.92 -3.78 16.55
N ALA A 130 6.13 -2.98 15.84
CA ALA A 130 6.39 -2.63 14.46
C ALA A 130 7.39 -1.47 14.38
N LYS A 131 8.31 -1.57 13.42
CA LYS A 131 9.25 -0.50 13.09
C LYS A 131 8.83 0.15 11.77
N VAL A 132 8.78 1.47 11.74
CA VAL A 132 8.42 2.25 10.56
C VAL A 132 9.58 3.16 10.17
N PHE A 133 9.95 3.13 8.89
CA PHE A 133 10.87 4.07 8.29
C PHE A 133 10.11 4.98 7.33
N ILE A 134 10.28 6.29 7.46
CA ILE A 134 9.68 7.26 6.55
C ILE A 134 10.80 8.01 5.85
N HIS A 135 10.95 7.76 4.56
CA HIS A 135 11.94 8.39 3.70
C HIS A 135 11.39 9.70 3.13
N LEU A 136 12.01 10.81 3.51
CA LEU A 136 11.58 12.14 3.08
C LEU A 136 11.99 12.41 1.62
N PRO A 137 11.20 13.23 0.90
CA PRO A 137 11.49 13.57 -0.49
C PRO A 137 12.87 14.19 -0.67
N SER A 138 13.41 14.09 -1.89
CA SER A 138 14.70 14.71 -2.27
C SER A 138 15.86 14.32 -1.35
N ASN A 139 15.79 13.13 -0.76
CA ASN A 139 16.82 12.60 0.14
C ASN A 139 17.12 13.50 1.36
N MET A 140 16.11 14.25 1.83
CA MET A 140 16.24 15.16 2.97
C MET A 140 16.44 14.44 4.31
N GLY A 141 16.19 13.14 4.33
CA GLY A 141 16.42 12.31 5.53
C GLY A 141 15.41 11.19 5.68
N THR A 142 15.56 10.48 6.81
CA THR A 142 14.73 9.35 7.17
C THR A 142 14.30 9.47 8.62
N ILE A 143 13.02 9.23 8.89
CA ILE A 143 12.48 9.03 10.23
C ILE A 143 12.45 7.53 10.47
N GLU A 144 13.12 7.06 11.52
CA GLU A 144 12.95 5.72 12.08
C GLU A 144 12.13 5.86 13.35
N ALA A 145 11.03 5.12 13.45
CA ALA A 145 10.12 5.24 14.58
C ALA A 145 9.51 3.90 14.99
N LYS A 146 9.23 3.80 16.28
CA LYS A 146 8.32 2.84 16.89
C LYS A 146 7.20 3.59 17.57
N GLY A 147 6.00 3.05 17.53
CA GLY A 147 4.84 3.72 18.07
C GLY A 147 3.57 2.94 17.83
N THR A 148 2.45 3.61 18.03
CA THR A 148 1.12 3.03 17.86
C THR A 148 0.29 3.87 16.90
N GLY A 149 -0.61 3.24 16.18
CA GLY A 149 -1.46 3.97 15.23
C GLY A 149 -2.59 3.13 14.69
N ASP A 150 -3.64 3.82 14.25
CA ASP A 150 -4.78 3.26 13.54
C ASP A 150 -4.70 3.76 12.09
N ILE A 151 -4.24 2.91 11.19
CA ILE A 151 -3.91 3.25 9.81
C ILE A 151 -4.89 2.56 8.88
N ARG A 152 -5.53 3.33 8.02
CA ARG A 152 -6.43 2.86 6.98
C ARG A 152 -5.85 3.12 5.62
N LEU A 153 -5.64 2.05 4.86
CA LEU A 153 -5.15 2.11 3.50
C LEU A 153 -6.21 1.56 2.57
N GLY A 154 -6.57 2.35 1.56
CA GLY A 154 -7.49 1.98 0.50
C GLY A 154 -6.81 2.04 -0.85
N LEU A 155 -7.04 1.02 -1.68
CA LEU A 155 -6.66 1.02 -3.09
C LEU A 155 -7.91 0.72 -3.91
N ALA A 156 -8.32 1.66 -4.73
CA ALA A 156 -9.43 1.49 -5.65
C ALA A 156 -9.11 2.15 -7.00
N SER A 157 -9.28 1.41 -8.09
CA SER A 157 -9.00 1.92 -9.45
C SER A 157 -7.61 2.59 -9.57
N ASP A 158 -6.58 1.93 -9.05
CA ASP A 158 -5.18 2.39 -9.02
C ASP A 158 -4.93 3.68 -8.21
N GLN A 159 -5.93 4.14 -7.45
CA GLN A 159 -5.77 5.26 -6.52
C GLN A 159 -5.54 4.73 -5.11
N LEU A 160 -4.36 5.04 -4.57
CA LEU A 160 -3.99 4.73 -3.20
C LEU A 160 -4.41 5.90 -2.30
N SER A 161 -5.10 5.60 -1.22
CA SER A 161 -5.45 6.54 -0.16
C SER A 161 -4.94 6.02 1.19
N LEU A 162 -4.39 6.92 2.00
CA LEU A 162 -3.84 6.59 3.32
C LEU A 162 -4.40 7.58 4.34
N TYR A 163 -5.04 7.06 5.38
CA TYR A 163 -5.63 7.84 6.47
C TYR A 163 -5.18 7.30 7.82
N GLY A 164 -5.16 8.14 8.82
CA GLY A 164 -4.96 7.73 10.20
C GLY A 164 -3.89 8.51 10.91
N ASP A 165 -3.70 8.18 12.17
CA ASP A 165 -2.73 8.80 13.06
C ASP A 165 -1.73 7.76 13.56
N TYR A 166 -0.46 8.14 13.58
CA TYR A 166 0.62 7.35 14.15
C TYR A 166 1.32 8.17 15.23
N VAL A 167 1.29 7.68 16.45
CA VAL A 167 1.92 8.31 17.62
C VAL A 167 3.26 7.67 17.86
N ILE A 168 4.32 8.45 17.83
CA ILE A 168 5.70 7.99 18.01
C ILE A 168 6.00 7.88 19.50
N ASP A 169 6.41 6.68 19.94
CA ASP A 169 6.87 6.44 21.32
C ASP A 169 8.39 6.57 21.43
N ASP A 170 9.11 6.11 20.40
CA ASP A 170 10.56 6.21 20.27
C ASP A 170 10.93 6.41 18.81
N GLY A 171 11.86 7.30 18.52
CA GLY A 171 12.24 7.54 17.13
C GLY A 171 13.42 8.47 16.96
N THR A 172 14.02 8.37 15.79
CA THR A 172 15.15 9.21 15.38
C THR A 172 14.91 9.77 14.00
N PHE A 173 15.07 11.07 13.85
CA PHE A 173 15.11 11.71 12.54
C PHE A 173 16.57 11.92 12.11
N THR A 174 16.98 11.21 11.08
CA THR A 174 18.27 11.43 10.41
C THR A 174 18.09 12.45 9.30
N PHE A 175 18.46 13.69 9.55
CA PHE A 175 18.48 14.74 8.55
C PHE A 175 19.70 14.62 7.65
N ASN A 176 19.53 14.77 6.34
CA ASN A 176 20.58 14.76 5.35
C ASN A 176 20.43 15.99 4.43
N PHE A 177 21.41 16.85 4.37
CA PHE A 177 21.40 18.01 3.51
C PHE A 177 22.46 17.86 2.42
N GLN A 178 22.03 17.58 1.20
CA GLN A 178 22.87 17.46 0.00
C GLN A 178 24.11 16.57 0.17
N ASN A 179 24.04 15.54 1.01
CA ASN A 179 25.14 14.66 1.42
C ASN A 179 26.36 15.39 2.09
N LEU A 180 26.22 16.67 2.40
CA LEU A 180 27.27 17.47 3.04
C LEU A 180 27.13 17.51 4.56
N VAL A 181 25.89 17.52 5.05
CA VAL A 181 25.58 17.56 6.48
C VAL A 181 24.62 16.44 6.83
N ARG A 182 25.02 15.61 7.77
CA ARG A 182 24.15 14.58 8.37
C ARG A 182 24.03 14.82 9.86
N ARG A 183 22.80 14.89 10.37
CA ARG A 183 22.49 15.12 11.79
C ARG A 183 21.36 14.20 12.22
N ASN A 184 21.51 13.64 13.41
CA ASN A 184 20.46 12.84 14.04
C ASN A 184 19.79 13.68 15.13
N PHE A 185 18.46 13.59 15.17
CA PHE A 185 17.61 14.24 16.15
C PHE A 185 16.71 13.18 16.78
N ASP A 186 16.69 13.10 18.08
CA ASP A 186 15.74 12.26 18.79
C ASP A 186 14.34 12.87 18.68
N ILE A 187 13.37 12.06 18.35
CA ILE A 187 11.97 12.50 18.27
C ILE A 187 11.38 12.39 19.66
N LYS A 188 10.80 13.49 20.14
CA LYS A 188 10.14 13.49 21.43
C LYS A 188 8.95 12.54 21.40
N GLN A 189 8.85 11.70 22.44
CA GLN A 189 7.69 10.84 22.66
C GLN A 189 6.36 11.62 22.58
N GLY A 190 5.37 11.05 21.92
CA GLY A 190 4.07 11.67 21.67
C GLY A 190 4.03 12.53 20.40
N GLY A 191 5.12 12.56 19.61
CA GLY A 191 5.07 13.12 18.25
C GLY A 191 4.05 12.35 17.39
N THR A 192 3.24 13.06 16.60
CA THR A 192 2.18 12.44 15.80
C THR A 192 2.38 12.72 14.33
N ILE A 193 2.15 11.69 13.52
CA ILE A 193 2.09 11.79 12.06
C ILE A 193 0.64 11.48 11.66
N THR A 194 0.03 12.38 10.90
CA THR A 194 -1.36 12.24 10.44
C THR A 194 -1.40 12.18 8.91
N TRP A 195 -2.10 11.18 8.37
CA TRP A 195 -2.40 11.05 6.95
C TRP A 195 -3.89 11.37 6.72
N THR A 196 -4.16 12.15 5.70
CA THR A 196 -5.51 12.68 5.40
C THR A 196 -6.06 12.25 4.03
N GLY A 197 -5.40 11.28 3.36
CA GLY A 197 -5.79 10.76 2.04
C GLY A 197 -4.90 11.16 0.91
#